data_c0882fde8d472c45c5c523f19c143f2a
#
_entry.id   c0882fde8d472c45c5c523f19c143f2a
#
_cell.length_a   1.000
_cell.length_b   1.000
_cell.length_c   1.000
_cell.angle_alpha   90.00
_cell.angle_beta   90.00
_cell.angle_gamma   90.00
#
_symmetry.space_group_name_H-M   'P 1'
#
loop_
_entity.id
_entity.type
_entity.pdbx_description
1 polymer ?
#
loop_
_entity_poly.entity_id
_entity_poly.type
_entity_poly.pdbx_seq_one_letter_code
_entity_poly.pdbx_strand_id
1 'polypeptide(L)'
;MMLFTLLPDAALHASDRKTLFDSNWKFHLGIVANAEQPEYNDSHWRVLDLPHDWSVEPLSFQKQGITTGPFSRMSEGDIDTGQTVGGEGWYRKELTLAGSDADKRIVLYFEGVYNQSELWINGKKANYNVYGYTSYRVDITPYLNAPGTPNVIAMKVVNAGRNSRWYAGSGIFRHVWLIKTNKLYLDKWDTFVDASELQKKEAVIQFSTIVHNEGLQNQSGKIGIKIYSPAGNEVFSTSQDVILSEGTPVATSFSLKKPELWSVDTPVLYTAEVSLSSDGKEYDKISVPFGIRTLSFSAEKGFLLNGKSMKLKGGCVHHDNGLLGAAAIDRAEERKVELMKANGYNAVRCAHNQVSEYFLDACDRLGMLVIHETFDQWQKAKREQDYHQFFDEWSDWDLAASVRRDRNHPSIIM
;
A
#
# COMPACT_ATOMS: atom_id res chain seq x y z
N MET A 1 -22.36 -16.26 26.54
CA MET A 1 -20.92 -16.50 26.68
C MET A 1 -20.50 -17.20 25.39
N MET A 2 -20.13 -16.40 24.38
CA MET A 2 -19.77 -16.89 23.03
C MET A 2 -18.27 -17.17 23.05
N LEU A 3 -17.91 -18.43 22.94
CA LEU A 3 -16.52 -18.88 22.85
C LEU A 3 -15.94 -18.39 21.50
N PHE A 4 -15.09 -17.39 21.53
CA PHE A 4 -14.21 -17.09 20.39
C PHE A 4 -13.14 -18.18 20.33
N THR A 5 -13.32 -19.14 19.43
CA THR A 5 -12.24 -20.00 19.02
C THR A 5 -11.26 -19.13 18.21
N LEU A 6 -10.11 -18.83 18.81
CA LEU A 6 -8.93 -18.37 18.10
C LEU A 6 -8.60 -19.43 17.04
N LEU A 7 -8.92 -19.16 15.80
CA LEU A 7 -8.32 -19.88 14.69
C LEU A 7 -6.80 -19.61 14.77
N PRO A 8 -5.95 -20.63 14.63
CA PRO A 8 -4.53 -20.41 14.59
C PRO A 8 -4.24 -19.47 13.41
N ASP A 9 -3.49 -18.40 13.68
CA ASP A 9 -2.80 -17.64 12.64
C ASP A 9 -2.17 -18.65 11.68
N ALA A 10 -2.77 -18.79 10.51
CA ALA A 10 -2.06 -19.37 9.39
C ALA A 10 -0.93 -18.40 9.10
N ALA A 11 0.19 -18.61 9.78
CA ALA A 11 1.40 -17.89 9.56
C ALA A 11 1.67 -17.98 8.06
N LEU A 12 1.31 -16.92 7.36
CA LEU A 12 1.83 -16.63 6.06
C LEU A 12 3.35 -16.70 6.23
N HIS A 13 3.97 -17.78 5.76
CA HIS A 13 5.35 -17.75 5.41
C HIS A 13 5.47 -16.76 4.23
N ALA A 14 5.28 -15.48 4.55
CA ALA A 14 5.85 -14.43 3.74
C ALA A 14 7.34 -14.72 3.77
N SER A 15 7.90 -15.09 2.64
CA SER A 15 9.35 -15.23 2.48
C SER A 15 9.99 -14.00 3.15
N ASP A 16 11.20 -14.14 3.68
CA ASP A 16 12.04 -13.09 4.29
C ASP A 16 12.27 -11.85 3.38
N ARG A 17 11.55 -11.77 2.25
CA ARG A 17 11.74 -10.76 1.21
C ARG A 17 11.14 -9.39 1.55
N LYS A 18 10.07 -9.30 2.34
CA LYS A 18 9.40 -8.04 2.73
C LYS A 18 9.42 -7.94 4.26
N THR A 19 10.18 -7.00 4.79
CA THR A 19 10.31 -6.76 6.22
C THR A 19 9.90 -5.34 6.58
N LEU A 20 9.25 -5.19 7.73
CA LEU A 20 8.85 -3.88 8.23
C LEU A 20 10.09 -3.03 8.54
N PHE A 21 10.09 -1.78 8.06
CA PHE A 21 11.24 -0.88 8.18
C PHE A 21 10.91 0.37 9.02
N ASP A 22 9.89 0.30 9.84
CA ASP A 22 9.28 1.42 10.56
C ASP A 22 10.05 1.88 11.79
N SER A 23 10.77 0.99 12.47
CA SER A 23 11.39 1.30 13.76
C SER A 23 12.59 2.24 13.66
N ASN A 24 12.80 3.04 14.72
CA ASN A 24 14.03 3.80 14.94
C ASN A 24 14.38 4.81 13.83
N TRP A 25 13.41 5.54 13.30
CA TRP A 25 13.67 6.70 12.47
C TRP A 25 14.00 7.91 13.33
N LYS A 26 15.02 8.67 12.93
CA LYS A 26 15.31 9.99 13.50
C LYS A 26 14.48 11.03 12.79
N PHE A 27 13.83 11.91 13.52
CA PHE A 27 12.91 12.92 12.98
C PHE A 27 13.28 14.32 13.48
N HIS A 28 13.16 15.29 12.59
CA HIS A 28 13.26 16.72 12.89
C HIS A 28 12.20 17.49 12.10
N LEU A 29 11.46 18.34 12.77
CA LEU A 29 10.53 19.28 12.14
C LEU A 29 11.22 20.63 11.95
N GLY A 30 11.28 21.09 10.71
CA GLY A 30 11.88 22.35 10.30
C GLY A 30 12.83 22.20 9.13
N ILE A 31 13.20 23.34 8.55
CA ILE A 31 14.15 23.40 7.43
C ILE A 31 15.56 23.11 7.96
N VAL A 32 16.20 22.13 7.37
CA VAL A 32 17.57 21.71 7.74
C VAL A 32 18.43 21.65 6.47
N ALA A 33 19.52 22.42 6.48
CA ALA A 33 20.47 22.38 5.38
C ALA A 33 21.35 21.12 5.47
N ASN A 34 21.59 20.49 4.34
CA ASN A 34 22.46 19.31 4.17
C ASN A 34 22.02 18.07 4.98
N ALA A 35 20.75 17.98 5.39
CA ALA A 35 20.24 16.82 6.11
C ALA A 35 20.23 15.54 5.27
N GLU A 36 20.37 15.65 3.96
CA GLU A 36 20.51 14.52 3.03
C GLU A 36 21.93 13.90 3.04
N GLN A 37 22.94 14.64 3.56
CA GLN A 37 24.33 14.18 3.52
C GLN A 37 24.61 13.12 4.58
N PRO A 38 25.42 12.09 4.27
CA PRO A 38 25.75 11.03 5.21
C PRO A 38 26.39 11.53 6.52
N GLU A 39 27.28 12.53 6.41
CA GLU A 39 28.05 13.12 7.51
C GLU A 39 27.26 14.08 8.39
N TYR A 40 26.00 14.39 8.03
CA TYR A 40 25.17 15.29 8.83
C TYR A 40 24.96 14.72 10.25
N ASN A 41 25.23 15.53 11.27
CA ASN A 41 25.06 15.13 12.66
C ASN A 41 23.60 15.24 13.12
N ASP A 42 22.91 14.11 13.13
CA ASP A 42 21.51 13.95 13.53
C ASP A 42 21.36 13.40 14.97
N SER A 43 22.41 13.43 15.78
CA SER A 43 22.42 12.85 17.14
C SER A 43 21.39 13.50 18.09
N HIS A 44 21.00 14.74 17.81
CA HIS A 44 20.02 15.50 18.58
C HIS A 44 18.57 15.34 18.07
N TRP A 45 18.36 14.60 16.98
CA TRP A 45 17.04 14.37 16.44
C TRP A 45 16.28 13.36 17.29
N ARG A 46 14.97 13.53 17.35
CA ARG A 46 14.09 12.61 18.06
C ARG A 46 14.00 11.26 17.32
N VAL A 47 14.09 10.17 18.08
CA VAL A 47 13.86 8.81 17.56
C VAL A 47 12.39 8.48 17.72
N LEU A 48 11.80 7.93 16.67
CA LEU A 48 10.40 7.49 16.62
C LEU A 48 10.22 6.29 15.68
N ASP A 49 9.06 5.67 15.79
CA ASP A 49 8.59 4.62 14.90
C ASP A 49 7.50 5.15 13.96
N LEU A 50 7.40 4.56 12.77
CA LEU A 50 6.32 4.80 11.81
C LEU A 50 5.14 3.85 12.08
N PRO A 51 3.92 4.16 11.62
CA PRO A 51 3.47 5.39 10.96
C PRO A 51 3.52 6.62 11.86
N HIS A 52 3.85 7.79 11.29
CA HIS A 52 4.02 9.03 12.04
C HIS A 52 3.34 10.21 11.35
N ASP A 53 2.59 10.97 12.15
CA ASP A 53 1.95 12.22 11.75
C ASP A 53 2.29 13.32 12.75
N TRP A 54 3.20 14.23 12.34
CA TRP A 54 3.60 15.30 13.26
C TRP A 54 2.53 16.36 13.47
N SER A 55 1.51 16.41 12.62
CA SER A 55 0.50 17.46 12.68
C SER A 55 -0.47 17.32 13.87
N VAL A 56 -0.51 16.16 14.52
CA VAL A 56 -1.31 15.92 15.74
C VAL A 56 -0.49 15.95 17.03
N GLU A 57 0.81 16.17 16.93
CA GLU A 57 1.69 16.23 18.11
C GLU A 57 1.67 17.61 18.78
N PRO A 58 1.83 17.67 20.12
CA PRO A 58 2.08 18.93 20.81
C PRO A 58 3.48 19.41 20.47
N LEU A 59 3.58 20.43 19.63
CA LEU A 59 4.86 20.96 19.16
C LEU A 59 5.38 22.04 20.11
N SER A 60 6.67 22.02 20.41
CA SER A 60 7.32 22.90 21.39
C SER A 60 7.23 24.40 21.07
N PHE A 61 7.00 24.74 19.79
CA PHE A 61 6.85 26.14 19.36
C PHE A 61 5.39 26.64 19.41
N GLN A 62 4.43 25.80 19.78
CA GLN A 62 3.04 26.20 19.92
C GLN A 62 2.90 27.14 21.12
N LYS A 63 2.46 28.37 20.86
CA LYS A 63 2.29 29.40 21.91
C LYS A 63 0.92 29.28 22.55
N GLN A 64 0.88 29.40 23.88
CA GLN A 64 -0.35 29.44 24.65
C GLN A 64 -1.28 30.57 24.13
N GLY A 65 -2.57 30.25 23.91
CA GLY A 65 -3.56 31.18 23.37
C GLY A 65 -3.64 31.26 21.84
N ILE A 66 -2.65 30.69 21.11
CA ILE A 66 -2.66 30.59 19.65
C ILE A 66 -3.01 29.16 19.22
N THR A 67 -2.69 28.20 20.04
CA THR A 67 -2.91 26.76 19.80
C THR A 67 -3.86 26.16 20.81
N THR A 68 -4.60 25.15 20.40
CA THR A 68 -5.41 24.28 21.27
C THR A 68 -5.16 22.85 20.83
N GLY A 69 -4.40 22.11 21.64
CA GLY A 69 -3.90 20.79 21.22
C GLY A 69 -3.04 20.92 19.94
N PRO A 70 -3.27 20.10 18.90
CA PRO A 70 -2.54 20.18 17.64
C PRO A 70 -3.01 21.32 16.72
N PHE A 71 -4.09 22.03 17.05
CA PHE A 71 -4.67 23.07 16.20
C PHE A 71 -3.95 24.40 16.42
N SER A 72 -3.57 25.06 15.33
CA SER A 72 -2.85 26.33 15.35
C SER A 72 -3.48 27.33 14.38
N ARG A 73 -3.76 28.54 14.88
CA ARG A 73 -4.19 29.66 14.02
C ARG A 73 -3.08 30.18 13.10
N MET A 74 -1.85 29.70 13.30
CA MET A 74 -0.70 30.01 12.46
C MET A 74 -0.44 28.90 11.41
N SER A 75 -1.33 27.95 11.26
CA SER A 75 -1.25 26.94 10.19
C SER A 75 -1.32 27.64 8.83
N GLU A 76 -0.33 27.39 7.97
CA GLU A 76 -0.31 27.95 6.60
C GLU A 76 -1.48 27.48 5.77
N GLY A 77 -1.96 26.25 6.01
CA GLY A 77 -3.11 25.67 5.35
C GLY A 77 -4.46 26.12 5.91
N ASP A 78 -4.45 26.86 7.04
CA ASP A 78 -5.63 27.35 7.72
C ASP A 78 -6.69 26.25 7.94
N ILE A 79 -7.97 26.59 7.81
CA ILE A 79 -9.07 25.64 7.94
C ILE A 79 -9.04 24.53 6.86
N ASP A 80 -8.44 24.79 5.72
CA ASP A 80 -8.34 23.85 4.59
C ASP A 80 -7.48 22.61 4.94
N THR A 81 -6.58 22.72 5.89
CA THR A 81 -5.80 21.57 6.43
C THR A 81 -6.17 21.25 7.89
N GLY A 82 -7.39 21.64 8.32
CA GLY A 82 -7.84 21.40 9.70
C GLY A 82 -7.11 22.23 10.74
N GLN A 83 -6.50 23.34 10.36
CA GLN A 83 -5.68 24.21 11.23
C GLN A 83 -4.53 23.46 11.92
N THR A 84 -4.04 22.37 11.33
CA THR A 84 -2.90 21.61 11.87
C THR A 84 -1.58 22.11 11.31
N VAL A 85 -0.50 21.80 11.98
CA VAL A 85 0.83 22.25 11.57
C VAL A 85 1.37 21.39 10.44
N GLY A 86 1.66 22.03 9.31
CA GLY A 86 2.38 21.46 8.18
C GLY A 86 3.87 21.76 8.25
N GLY A 87 4.43 22.25 7.15
CA GLY A 87 5.83 22.66 7.02
C GLY A 87 6.72 21.59 6.43
N GLU A 88 8.02 21.67 6.75
CA GLU A 88 9.04 20.72 6.30
C GLU A 88 9.48 19.83 7.45
N GLY A 89 9.50 18.53 7.24
CA GLY A 89 10.01 17.52 8.18
C GLY A 89 11.04 16.62 7.53
N TRP A 90 12.03 16.22 8.30
CA TRP A 90 13.10 15.35 7.88
C TRP A 90 13.10 14.04 8.69
N TYR A 91 13.27 12.95 7.98
CA TYR A 91 13.44 11.61 8.56
C TYR A 91 14.78 11.05 8.10
N ARG A 92 15.52 10.43 9.03
CA ARG A 92 16.80 9.77 8.72
C ARG A 92 16.87 8.41 9.39
N LYS A 93 17.49 7.46 8.69
CA LYS A 93 17.71 6.11 9.22
C LYS A 93 18.94 5.49 8.58
N GLU A 94 19.66 4.69 9.33
CA GLU A 94 20.77 3.87 8.82
C GLU A 94 20.30 2.47 8.42
N LEU A 95 20.88 1.96 7.34
CA LEU A 95 20.69 0.60 6.84
C LEU A 95 22.05 -0.04 6.59
N THR A 96 22.32 -1.15 7.29
CA THR A 96 23.49 -1.99 7.00
C THR A 96 23.02 -3.33 6.44
N LEU A 97 23.49 -3.66 5.24
CA LEU A 97 23.17 -4.93 4.59
C LEU A 97 24.09 -6.04 5.08
N ALA A 98 23.56 -7.26 5.17
CA ALA A 98 24.35 -8.46 5.44
C ALA A 98 25.14 -8.89 4.18
N GLY A 99 26.18 -9.68 4.35
CA GLY A 99 26.95 -10.24 3.22
C GLY A 99 26.08 -11.08 2.26
N SER A 100 25.04 -11.73 2.77
CA SER A 100 24.06 -12.47 1.97
C SER A 100 23.18 -11.60 1.06
N ASP A 101 23.20 -10.28 1.25
CA ASP A 101 22.40 -9.32 0.46
C ASP A 101 23.20 -8.76 -0.74
N ALA A 102 24.47 -9.13 -0.93
CA ALA A 102 25.38 -8.56 -1.93
C ALA A 102 24.82 -8.59 -3.37
N ASP A 103 24.13 -9.68 -3.72
CA ASP A 103 23.56 -9.89 -5.06
C ASP A 103 22.04 -9.66 -5.10
N LYS A 104 21.47 -9.13 -4.02
CA LYS A 104 20.03 -8.86 -3.96
C LYS A 104 19.70 -7.50 -4.55
N ARG A 105 18.51 -7.43 -5.10
CA ARG A 105 17.81 -6.16 -5.37
C ARG A 105 17.18 -5.67 -4.07
N ILE A 106 17.41 -4.41 -3.73
CA ILE A 106 16.96 -3.80 -2.48
C ILE A 106 16.02 -2.63 -2.80
N VAL A 107 14.80 -2.72 -2.30
CA VAL A 107 13.75 -1.74 -2.58
C VAL A 107 13.18 -1.21 -1.28
N LEU A 108 13.01 0.09 -1.18
CA LEU A 108 12.15 0.72 -0.20
C LEU A 108 10.75 0.90 -0.78
N TYR A 109 9.76 0.42 -0.05
CA TYR A 109 8.36 0.59 -0.38
C TYR A 109 7.69 1.47 0.66
N PHE A 110 7.22 2.65 0.21
CA PHE A 110 6.49 3.61 1.00
C PHE A 110 4.99 3.48 0.68
N GLU A 111 4.18 3.18 1.68
CA GLU A 111 2.73 3.07 1.49
C GLU A 111 2.03 4.44 1.43
N GLY A 112 2.64 5.47 2.03
CA GLY A 112 2.13 6.84 1.96
C GLY A 112 2.98 7.83 2.74
N VAL A 113 3.27 8.97 2.11
CA VAL A 113 4.08 10.05 2.68
C VAL A 113 3.42 11.38 2.32
N TYR A 114 2.84 12.07 3.29
CA TYR A 114 2.11 13.31 3.01
C TYR A 114 2.91 14.57 3.38
N ASN A 115 3.15 15.43 2.41
CA ASN A 115 2.63 15.42 1.05
C ASN A 115 3.75 15.14 0.03
N GLN A 116 4.47 16.17 -0.40
CA GLN A 116 5.60 16.02 -1.31
C GLN A 116 6.79 15.44 -0.57
N SER A 117 7.48 14.50 -1.18
CA SER A 117 8.62 13.84 -0.54
C SER A 117 9.80 13.69 -1.49
N GLU A 118 10.99 13.83 -0.93
CA GLU A 118 12.25 13.59 -1.62
C GLU A 118 13.07 12.57 -0.82
N LEU A 119 13.57 11.55 -1.50
CA LEU A 119 14.38 10.49 -0.90
C LEU A 119 15.82 10.59 -1.37
N TRP A 120 16.75 10.55 -0.43
CA TRP A 120 18.19 10.43 -0.69
C TRP A 120 18.75 9.17 -0.05
N ILE A 121 19.69 8.56 -0.74
CA ILE A 121 20.49 7.44 -0.24
C ILE A 121 21.95 7.84 -0.36
N ASN A 122 22.65 7.88 0.77
CA ASN A 122 24.06 8.28 0.83
C ASN A 122 24.33 9.64 0.14
N GLY A 123 23.44 10.63 0.37
CA GLY A 123 23.54 11.97 -0.19
C GLY A 123 23.11 12.10 -1.66
N LYS A 124 22.76 11.01 -2.34
CA LYS A 124 22.29 11.01 -3.73
C LYS A 124 20.77 10.95 -3.77
N LYS A 125 20.14 11.86 -4.53
CA LYS A 125 18.67 11.86 -4.70
C LYS A 125 18.24 10.62 -5.47
N ALA A 126 17.41 9.80 -4.85
CA ALA A 126 16.92 8.54 -5.39
C ALA A 126 15.48 8.64 -5.89
N ASN A 127 14.65 9.51 -5.31
CA ASN A 127 13.25 9.66 -5.71
C ASN A 127 12.67 11.03 -5.32
N TYR A 128 11.58 11.39 -6.00
CA TYR A 128 10.67 12.49 -5.69
C TYR A 128 9.25 12.00 -5.91
N ASN A 129 8.32 12.33 -5.01
CA ASN A 129 6.90 12.01 -5.12
C ASN A 129 6.06 13.21 -4.71
N VAL A 130 4.96 13.47 -5.43
CA VAL A 130 4.14 14.68 -5.27
C VAL A 130 2.78 14.43 -4.65
N TYR A 131 2.28 13.17 -4.66
CA TYR A 131 0.95 12.83 -4.16
C TYR A 131 1.04 11.92 -2.93
N GLY A 132 0.66 12.46 -1.78
CA GLY A 132 0.89 11.82 -0.49
C GLY A 132 0.15 10.51 -0.26
N TYR A 133 -0.89 10.23 -1.03
CA TYR A 133 -1.72 9.03 -0.85
C TYR A 133 -1.31 7.85 -1.72
N THR A 134 -0.56 8.09 -2.80
CA THR A 134 -0.06 7.01 -3.66
C THR A 134 1.09 6.28 -3.01
N SER A 135 1.00 4.96 -2.98
CA SER A 135 2.13 4.10 -2.60
C SER A 135 3.15 4.02 -3.73
N TYR A 136 4.42 4.04 -3.38
CA TYR A 136 5.52 3.97 -4.35
C TYR A 136 6.69 3.14 -3.87
N ARG A 137 7.47 2.65 -4.82
CA ARG A 137 8.65 1.80 -4.60
C ARG A 137 9.88 2.45 -5.20
N VAL A 138 10.97 2.40 -4.49
CA VAL A 138 12.25 2.94 -4.95
C VAL A 138 13.30 1.85 -4.89
N ASP A 139 13.86 1.48 -6.04
CA ASP A 139 15.03 0.62 -6.07
C ASP A 139 16.24 1.43 -5.60
N ILE A 140 16.74 1.08 -4.43
CA ILE A 140 17.88 1.76 -3.83
C ILE A 140 19.20 1.04 -4.09
N THR A 141 19.19 -0.12 -4.73
CA THR A 141 20.39 -0.94 -5.02
C THR A 141 21.54 -0.15 -5.63
N PRO A 142 21.31 0.74 -6.64
CA PRO A 142 22.40 1.49 -7.28
C PRO A 142 23.09 2.53 -6.38
N TYR A 143 22.48 2.85 -5.25
CA TYR A 143 22.95 3.90 -4.32
C TYR A 143 23.66 3.34 -3.10
N LEU A 144 23.63 2.01 -2.90
CA LEU A 144 24.09 1.37 -1.67
C LEU A 144 25.61 1.16 -1.64
N ASN A 145 26.16 1.27 -0.46
CA ASN A 145 27.53 0.85 -0.15
C ASN A 145 27.60 -0.68 -0.09
N ALA A 146 28.80 -1.21 -0.13
CA ALA A 146 29.06 -2.65 0.03
C ALA A 146 28.46 -3.19 1.35
N PRO A 147 28.02 -4.47 1.38
CA PRO A 147 27.53 -5.10 2.59
C PRO A 147 28.50 -4.92 3.78
N GLY A 148 27.95 -4.72 4.97
CA GLY A 148 28.70 -4.40 6.19
C GLY A 148 29.03 -2.92 6.38
N THR A 149 28.85 -2.09 5.35
CA THR A 149 29.02 -0.63 5.45
C THR A 149 27.65 0.04 5.65
N PRO A 150 27.51 0.97 6.61
CA PRO A 150 26.27 1.69 6.81
C PRO A 150 25.88 2.52 5.58
N ASN A 151 24.59 2.58 5.31
CA ASN A 151 23.95 3.45 4.34
C ASN A 151 23.05 4.42 5.07
N VAL A 152 23.04 5.68 4.69
CA VAL A 152 22.14 6.69 5.23
C VAL A 152 20.98 6.90 4.28
N ILE A 153 19.79 6.71 4.79
CA ILE A 153 18.52 7.00 4.12
C ILE A 153 18.01 8.31 4.71
N ALA A 154 17.76 9.31 3.89
CA ALA A 154 17.20 10.59 4.29
C ALA A 154 15.95 10.90 3.47
N MET A 155 14.86 11.30 4.14
CA MET A 155 13.59 11.67 3.53
C MET A 155 13.19 13.07 4.00
N LYS A 156 13.04 13.99 3.04
CA LYS A 156 12.39 15.27 3.27
C LYS A 156 10.91 15.15 2.92
N VAL A 157 10.06 15.66 3.78
CA VAL A 157 8.62 15.71 3.54
C VAL A 157 8.15 17.15 3.68
N VAL A 158 7.39 17.62 2.70
CA VAL A 158 6.86 18.99 2.68
C VAL A 158 5.35 18.95 2.61
N ASN A 159 4.70 19.45 3.67
CA ASN A 159 3.27 19.71 3.70
C ASN A 159 3.05 21.20 3.95
N ALA A 160 3.02 22.00 2.88
CA ALA A 160 2.96 23.45 2.96
C ALA A 160 1.76 24.03 2.22
N GLY A 161 1.29 25.18 2.71
CA GLY A 161 0.23 25.94 2.08
C GLY A 161 -1.15 25.27 2.12
N ARG A 162 -2.04 25.74 1.24
CA ARG A 162 -3.42 25.25 1.11
C ARG A 162 -3.47 24.14 0.05
N ASN A 163 -3.09 22.91 0.45
CA ASN A 163 -2.99 21.77 -0.47
C ASN A 163 -4.12 20.74 -0.34
N SER A 164 -5.05 20.94 0.59
CA SER A 164 -6.15 20.02 0.86
C SER A 164 -7.44 20.81 1.16
N ARG A 165 -8.56 20.11 1.40
CA ARG A 165 -9.85 20.67 1.84
C ARG A 165 -10.33 20.07 3.16
N TRP A 166 -9.48 19.24 3.79
CA TRP A 166 -9.72 18.59 5.06
C TRP A 166 -8.38 18.34 5.75
N TYR A 167 -8.42 17.83 6.98
CA TYR A 167 -7.25 17.32 7.66
C TYR A 167 -6.56 16.21 6.85
N ALA A 168 -5.31 16.41 6.47
CA ALA A 168 -4.57 15.47 5.64
C ALA A 168 -3.44 14.73 6.38
N GLY A 169 -3.01 15.24 7.53
CA GLY A 169 -1.83 14.75 8.24
C GLY A 169 -0.52 15.26 7.64
N SER A 170 0.59 14.88 8.23
CA SER A 170 1.92 15.28 7.76
C SER A 170 2.97 14.26 8.16
N GLY A 171 3.74 13.76 7.20
CA GLY A 171 4.85 12.84 7.48
C GLY A 171 4.75 11.51 6.76
N ILE A 172 5.56 10.55 7.20
CA ILE A 172 5.49 9.16 6.74
C ILE A 172 4.35 8.50 7.53
N PHE A 173 3.12 8.68 7.03
CA PHE A 173 1.91 8.35 7.80
C PHE A 173 1.39 6.92 7.58
N ARG A 174 2.05 6.14 6.71
CA ARG A 174 1.85 4.70 6.50
C ARG A 174 3.17 3.96 6.65
N HIS A 175 3.11 2.64 6.55
CA HIS A 175 4.29 1.80 6.69
C HIS A 175 5.36 2.05 5.64
N VAL A 176 6.61 1.77 6.04
CA VAL A 176 7.75 1.63 5.15
C VAL A 176 8.26 0.18 5.23
N TRP A 177 8.50 -0.40 4.07
CA TRP A 177 8.98 -1.77 3.96
C TRP A 177 10.32 -1.82 3.24
N LEU A 178 11.19 -2.69 3.73
CA LEU A 178 12.39 -3.10 3.04
C LEU A 178 12.11 -4.40 2.30
N ILE A 179 12.22 -4.37 0.97
CA ILE A 179 12.01 -5.54 0.11
C ILE A 179 13.36 -5.97 -0.44
N LYS A 180 13.69 -7.26 -0.27
CA LYS A 180 14.90 -7.88 -0.78
C LYS A 180 14.51 -9.01 -1.73
N THR A 181 14.90 -8.93 -2.99
CA THR A 181 14.62 -9.98 -3.97
C THR A 181 15.89 -10.46 -4.65
N ASN A 182 15.83 -11.61 -5.31
CA ASN A 182 16.80 -11.93 -6.34
C ASN A 182 16.63 -10.97 -7.52
N LYS A 183 17.58 -10.91 -8.45
CA LYS A 183 17.44 -10.19 -9.72
C LYS A 183 16.42 -10.83 -10.67
N LEU A 184 16.13 -12.10 -10.43
CA LEU A 184 15.04 -12.84 -11.06
C LEU A 184 13.91 -12.96 -10.05
N TYR A 185 12.79 -12.24 -10.27
CA TYR A 185 11.72 -12.11 -9.28
C TYR A 185 10.34 -11.92 -9.89
N LEU A 186 9.32 -12.06 -9.06
CA LEU A 186 7.91 -11.75 -9.32
C LEU A 186 7.51 -10.52 -8.51
N ASP A 187 6.58 -9.71 -9.05
CA ASP A 187 6.01 -8.59 -8.33
C ASP A 187 4.52 -8.80 -8.07
N LYS A 188 4.10 -8.58 -6.81
CA LYS A 188 2.69 -8.70 -6.42
C LYS A 188 1.81 -7.70 -7.18
N TRP A 189 2.29 -6.49 -7.48
CA TRP A 189 1.55 -5.50 -8.24
C TRP A 189 1.39 -5.86 -9.71
N ASP A 190 2.28 -6.70 -10.25
CA ASP A 190 2.22 -7.21 -11.62
C ASP A 190 1.40 -8.49 -11.73
N THR A 191 1.02 -9.08 -10.59
CA THR A 191 0.22 -10.29 -10.54
C THR A 191 -1.25 -9.95 -10.37
N PHE A 192 -2.08 -10.44 -11.28
CA PHE A 192 -3.52 -10.21 -11.26
C PHE A 192 -4.29 -11.54 -11.38
N VAL A 193 -5.29 -11.71 -10.53
CA VAL A 193 -6.19 -12.84 -10.49
C VAL A 193 -7.62 -12.34 -10.68
N ASP A 194 -8.10 -12.34 -11.91
CA ASP A 194 -9.50 -11.99 -12.20
C ASP A 194 -10.38 -13.23 -12.04
N ALA A 195 -11.27 -13.19 -11.08
CA ALA A 195 -12.21 -14.23 -10.72
C ALA A 195 -13.67 -13.72 -10.78
N SER A 196 -13.94 -12.84 -11.75
CA SER A 196 -15.22 -12.15 -11.90
C SER A 196 -16.22 -12.88 -12.82
N GLU A 197 -15.81 -13.96 -13.50
CA GLU A 197 -16.65 -14.69 -14.42
C GLU A 197 -17.17 -16.00 -13.79
N LEU A 198 -18.50 -16.15 -13.72
CA LEU A 198 -19.17 -17.37 -13.28
C LEU A 198 -19.97 -17.98 -14.43
N GLN A 199 -19.67 -19.22 -14.79
CA GLN A 199 -20.40 -20.01 -15.79
C GLN A 199 -21.05 -21.20 -15.07
N LYS A 200 -22.38 -21.16 -14.91
CA LYS A 200 -23.17 -22.20 -14.20
C LYS A 200 -22.68 -22.36 -12.74
N LYS A 201 -21.85 -23.36 -12.46
CA LYS A 201 -21.29 -23.65 -11.11
C LYS A 201 -19.76 -23.65 -11.11
N GLU A 202 -19.16 -23.01 -12.10
CA GLU A 202 -17.71 -22.90 -12.22
C GLU A 202 -17.29 -21.42 -12.27
N ALA A 203 -16.22 -21.07 -11.59
CA ALA A 203 -15.57 -19.79 -11.76
C ALA A 203 -14.46 -19.93 -12.79
N VAL A 204 -14.47 -19.08 -13.80
CA VAL A 204 -13.35 -18.96 -14.74
C VAL A 204 -12.38 -17.96 -14.15
N ILE A 205 -11.15 -18.40 -13.91
CA ILE A 205 -10.08 -17.58 -13.35
C ILE A 205 -9.12 -17.21 -14.48
N GLN A 206 -8.94 -15.91 -14.67
CA GLN A 206 -7.90 -15.36 -15.54
C GLN A 206 -6.72 -14.96 -14.65
N PHE A 207 -5.58 -15.53 -14.90
CA PHE A 207 -4.34 -15.23 -14.16
C PHE A 207 -3.34 -14.57 -15.08
N SER A 208 -2.65 -13.53 -14.58
CA SER A 208 -1.52 -12.92 -15.27
C SER A 208 -0.45 -12.46 -14.29
N THR A 209 0.80 -12.52 -14.72
CA THR A 209 1.95 -11.96 -13.99
C THR A 209 3.05 -11.55 -14.97
N ILE A 210 4.05 -10.82 -14.49
CA ILE A 210 5.24 -10.45 -15.25
C ILE A 210 6.46 -11.03 -14.54
N VAL A 211 7.35 -11.66 -15.30
CA VAL A 211 8.66 -12.08 -14.81
C VAL A 211 9.64 -10.92 -14.98
N HIS A 212 10.36 -10.60 -13.92
CA HIS A 212 11.46 -9.64 -13.94
C HIS A 212 12.80 -10.37 -13.89
N ASN A 213 13.72 -10.00 -14.79
CA ASN A 213 15.05 -10.57 -14.89
C ASN A 213 16.09 -9.47 -15.08
N GLU A 214 16.42 -8.78 -13.98
CA GLU A 214 17.29 -7.59 -14.01
C GLU A 214 18.78 -7.98 -14.18
N GLY A 215 19.28 -7.79 -15.38
CA GLY A 215 20.70 -7.91 -15.71
C GLY A 215 21.25 -9.36 -15.76
N LEU A 216 20.37 -10.36 -15.79
CA LEU A 216 20.75 -11.75 -16.00
C LEU A 216 20.56 -12.17 -17.46
N GLN A 217 21.28 -13.19 -17.90
CA GLN A 217 21.02 -13.78 -19.21
C GLN A 217 19.67 -14.47 -19.22
N ASN A 218 19.01 -14.44 -20.40
CA ASN A 218 17.77 -15.18 -20.60
C ASN A 218 18.01 -16.67 -20.40
N GLN A 219 17.12 -17.32 -19.67
CA GLN A 219 17.22 -18.74 -19.39
C GLN A 219 15.83 -19.40 -19.42
N SER A 220 15.80 -20.70 -19.62
CA SER A 220 14.55 -21.45 -19.49
C SER A 220 14.19 -21.60 -18.03
N GLY A 221 12.91 -21.49 -17.74
CA GLY A 221 12.42 -21.68 -16.39
C GLY A 221 10.93 -22.01 -16.37
N LYS A 222 10.36 -21.97 -15.18
CA LYS A 222 9.00 -22.42 -14.94
C LYS A 222 8.28 -21.49 -13.98
N ILE A 223 7.07 -21.13 -14.32
CA ILE A 223 6.11 -20.50 -13.41
C ILE A 223 5.14 -21.55 -12.92
N GLY A 224 5.13 -21.79 -11.60
CA GLY A 224 4.16 -22.62 -10.91
C GLY A 224 3.04 -21.76 -10.35
N ILE A 225 1.80 -22.21 -10.48
CA ILE A 225 0.60 -21.54 -9.93
C ILE A 225 -0.16 -22.56 -9.13
N LYS A 226 -0.40 -22.28 -7.85
CA LYS A 226 -1.24 -23.08 -6.96
C LYS A 226 -2.35 -22.22 -6.40
N ILE A 227 -3.55 -22.73 -6.35
CA ILE A 227 -4.69 -22.05 -5.72
C ILE A 227 -5.09 -22.83 -4.48
N TYR A 228 -5.15 -22.10 -3.37
CA TYR A 228 -5.66 -22.63 -2.11
C TYR A 228 -7.05 -22.07 -1.82
N SER A 229 -7.93 -22.95 -1.39
CA SER A 229 -9.29 -22.59 -0.94
C SER A 229 -9.24 -21.78 0.37
N PRO A 230 -10.37 -21.16 0.80
CA PRO A 230 -10.47 -20.50 2.11
C PRO A 230 -10.12 -21.42 3.29
N ALA A 231 -10.30 -22.73 3.13
CA ALA A 231 -9.91 -23.73 4.14
C ALA A 231 -8.43 -24.13 4.07
N GLY A 232 -7.62 -23.53 3.18
CA GLY A 232 -6.20 -23.83 3.01
C GLY A 232 -5.89 -25.09 2.18
N ASN A 233 -6.89 -25.72 1.54
CA ASN A 233 -6.66 -26.89 0.69
C ASN A 233 -6.24 -26.46 -0.72
N GLU A 234 -5.25 -27.14 -1.32
CA GLU A 234 -4.92 -26.97 -2.72
C GLU A 234 -6.08 -27.46 -3.60
N VAL A 235 -6.67 -26.56 -4.38
CA VAL A 235 -7.82 -26.83 -5.25
C VAL A 235 -7.50 -26.77 -6.72
N PHE A 236 -6.36 -26.21 -7.07
CA PHE A 236 -5.82 -26.17 -8.43
C PHE A 236 -4.31 -26.02 -8.41
N SER A 237 -3.63 -26.65 -9.37
CA SER A 237 -2.19 -26.53 -9.58
C SER A 237 -1.86 -26.68 -11.06
N THR A 238 -0.99 -25.82 -11.55
CA THR A 238 -0.43 -25.89 -12.90
C THR A 238 0.99 -25.33 -12.93
N SER A 239 1.71 -25.63 -14.00
CA SER A 239 2.99 -24.99 -14.29
C SER A 239 3.16 -24.73 -15.78
N GLN A 240 3.86 -23.67 -16.12
CA GLN A 240 4.14 -23.24 -17.48
C GLN A 240 5.63 -23.04 -17.67
N ASP A 241 6.21 -23.64 -18.71
CA ASP A 241 7.57 -23.37 -19.13
C ASP A 241 7.62 -22.00 -19.83
N VAL A 242 8.60 -21.18 -19.45
CA VAL A 242 8.75 -19.82 -19.94
C VAL A 242 10.22 -19.50 -20.19
N ILE A 243 10.49 -18.56 -21.07
CA ILE A 243 11.82 -17.94 -21.15
C ILE A 243 11.85 -16.80 -20.14
N LEU A 244 12.74 -16.90 -19.17
CA LEU A 244 12.95 -15.91 -18.12
C LEU A 244 13.78 -14.75 -18.67
N SER A 245 13.12 -13.75 -19.22
CA SER A 245 13.70 -12.48 -19.67
C SER A 245 12.96 -11.31 -19.01
N GLU A 246 13.56 -10.14 -19.03
CA GLU A 246 12.94 -8.94 -18.45
C GLU A 246 11.60 -8.64 -19.12
N GLY A 247 10.58 -8.41 -18.30
CA GLY A 247 9.25 -8.05 -18.75
C GLY A 247 8.44 -9.20 -19.38
N THR A 248 8.85 -10.45 -19.21
CA THR A 248 8.10 -11.59 -19.81
C THR A 248 6.72 -11.72 -19.21
N PRO A 249 5.65 -11.52 -20.01
CA PRO A 249 4.29 -11.72 -19.53
C PRO A 249 3.96 -13.21 -19.50
N VAL A 250 3.27 -13.62 -18.44
CA VAL A 250 2.73 -14.97 -18.26
C VAL A 250 1.24 -14.84 -18.00
N ALA A 251 0.44 -15.52 -18.79
CA ALA A 251 -1.01 -15.53 -18.62
C ALA A 251 -1.56 -16.95 -18.80
N THR A 252 -2.56 -17.30 -18.01
CA THR A 252 -3.28 -18.59 -18.13
C THR A 252 -4.72 -18.43 -17.66
N SER A 253 -5.57 -19.36 -18.07
CA SER A 253 -6.96 -19.42 -17.65
C SER A 253 -7.29 -20.84 -17.20
N PHE A 254 -8.08 -20.96 -16.13
CA PHE A 254 -8.55 -22.23 -15.61
C PHE A 254 -9.91 -22.10 -14.91
N SER A 255 -10.57 -23.24 -14.65
CA SER A 255 -11.87 -23.25 -13.99
C SER A 255 -11.80 -23.88 -12.61
N LEU A 256 -12.47 -23.27 -11.65
CA LEU A 256 -12.72 -23.84 -10.31
C LEU A 256 -14.18 -24.27 -10.21
N LYS A 257 -14.40 -25.56 -9.91
CA LYS A 257 -15.75 -26.13 -9.76
C LYS A 257 -16.32 -25.81 -8.39
N LYS A 258 -17.61 -25.39 -8.36
CA LYS A 258 -18.36 -25.09 -7.13
C LYS A 258 -17.57 -24.17 -6.16
N PRO A 259 -17.10 -23.02 -6.64
CA PRO A 259 -16.32 -22.14 -5.78
C PRO A 259 -17.18 -21.58 -4.65
N GLU A 260 -16.53 -21.28 -3.53
CA GLU A 260 -17.10 -20.44 -2.48
C GLU A 260 -17.01 -18.98 -2.92
N LEU A 261 -18.15 -18.28 -2.92
CA LEU A 261 -18.19 -16.90 -3.40
C LEU A 261 -17.97 -15.90 -2.26
N TRP A 262 -17.09 -14.94 -2.50
CA TRP A 262 -16.93 -13.79 -1.61
C TRP A 262 -18.19 -12.92 -1.60
N SER A 263 -18.67 -12.56 -0.41
CA SER A 263 -19.77 -11.62 -0.23
C SER A 263 -19.62 -10.86 1.09
N VAL A 264 -20.46 -9.86 1.30
CA VAL A 264 -20.49 -9.08 2.56
C VAL A 264 -20.86 -9.92 3.79
N ASP A 265 -21.55 -11.04 3.60
CA ASP A 265 -21.98 -11.94 4.67
C ASP A 265 -21.06 -13.17 4.80
N THR A 266 -20.37 -13.54 3.72
CA THR A 266 -19.41 -14.66 3.66
C THR A 266 -18.14 -14.20 2.94
N PRO A 267 -17.28 -13.43 3.62
CA PRO A 267 -16.10 -12.80 2.99
C PRO A 267 -14.92 -13.78 2.91
N VAL A 268 -15.10 -14.85 2.14
CA VAL A 268 -14.10 -15.91 1.98
C VAL A 268 -13.06 -15.55 0.93
N LEU A 269 -11.79 -15.80 1.23
CA LEU A 269 -10.66 -15.50 0.35
C LEU A 269 -9.93 -16.77 -0.06
N TYR A 270 -9.60 -16.87 -1.34
CA TYR A 270 -8.64 -17.81 -1.90
C TYR A 270 -7.24 -17.20 -1.89
N THR A 271 -6.22 -18.03 -2.03
CA THR A 271 -4.84 -17.58 -2.20
C THR A 271 -4.24 -18.20 -3.45
N ALA A 272 -3.70 -17.36 -4.33
CA ALA A 272 -2.84 -17.80 -5.42
C ALA A 272 -1.39 -17.72 -4.96
N GLU A 273 -0.71 -18.87 -4.89
CA GLU A 273 0.72 -18.97 -4.71
C GLU A 273 1.37 -19.08 -6.07
N VAL A 274 2.31 -18.19 -6.37
CA VAL A 274 3.03 -18.15 -7.65
C VAL A 274 4.50 -18.32 -7.36
N SER A 275 5.12 -19.33 -7.97
CA SER A 275 6.54 -19.64 -7.83
C SER A 275 7.28 -19.49 -9.15
N LEU A 276 8.52 -19.05 -9.07
CA LEU A 276 9.45 -18.85 -10.18
C LEU A 276 10.68 -19.74 -9.97
N SER A 277 10.92 -20.65 -10.88
CA SER A 277 12.04 -21.59 -10.77
C SER A 277 12.79 -21.78 -12.09
N SER A 278 14.06 -22.15 -12.00
CA SER A 278 14.92 -22.56 -13.12
C SER A 278 15.94 -23.60 -12.62
N ASP A 279 16.26 -24.58 -13.42
CA ASP A 279 17.23 -25.64 -13.12
C ASP A 279 17.00 -26.33 -11.75
N GLY A 280 15.72 -26.51 -11.39
CA GLY A 280 15.33 -27.12 -10.13
C GLY A 280 15.48 -26.25 -8.89
N LYS A 281 15.89 -24.97 -9.05
CA LYS A 281 16.02 -24.00 -7.97
C LYS A 281 14.85 -23.03 -8.01
N GLU A 282 14.19 -22.82 -6.85
CA GLU A 282 13.21 -21.74 -6.68
C GLU A 282 13.95 -20.41 -6.48
N TYR A 283 13.63 -19.41 -7.30
CA TYR A 283 14.20 -18.06 -7.24
C TYR A 283 13.32 -17.11 -6.48
N ASP A 284 12.01 -17.24 -6.63
CA ASP A 284 11.05 -16.37 -5.96
C ASP A 284 9.69 -17.04 -5.81
N LYS A 285 8.94 -16.58 -4.82
CA LYS A 285 7.57 -17.01 -4.54
C LYS A 285 6.77 -15.85 -3.95
N ILE A 286 5.55 -15.67 -4.44
CA ILE A 286 4.59 -14.69 -3.93
C ILE A 286 3.24 -15.33 -3.65
N SER A 287 2.50 -14.71 -2.73
CA SER A 287 1.13 -15.10 -2.41
C SER A 287 0.19 -13.90 -2.63
N VAL A 288 -0.90 -14.13 -3.35
CA VAL A 288 -1.88 -13.12 -3.70
C VAL A 288 -3.26 -13.61 -3.23
N PRO A 289 -3.84 -12.98 -2.19
CA PRO A 289 -5.22 -13.25 -1.82
C PRO A 289 -6.18 -12.67 -2.87
N PHE A 290 -7.29 -13.35 -3.11
CA PHE A 290 -8.35 -12.89 -4.00
C PHE A 290 -9.70 -13.48 -3.60
N GLY A 291 -10.78 -12.83 -4.01
CA GLY A 291 -12.14 -13.34 -3.80
C GLY A 291 -12.84 -13.62 -5.11
N ILE A 292 -13.62 -14.68 -5.15
CA ILE A 292 -14.42 -15.04 -6.34
C ILE A 292 -15.79 -14.40 -6.22
N ARG A 293 -16.11 -13.46 -7.10
CA ARG A 293 -17.39 -12.75 -7.11
C ARG A 293 -17.76 -12.23 -8.48
N THR A 294 -19.03 -11.93 -8.68
CA THR A 294 -19.50 -11.18 -9.84
C THR A 294 -20.16 -9.88 -9.42
N LEU A 295 -19.92 -8.83 -10.19
CA LEU A 295 -20.52 -7.52 -10.03
C LEU A 295 -21.32 -7.17 -11.28
N SER A 296 -22.52 -6.62 -11.10
CA SER A 296 -23.26 -6.05 -12.20
C SER A 296 -24.14 -4.89 -11.75
N PHE A 297 -24.44 -4.00 -12.69
CA PHE A 297 -25.27 -2.83 -12.47
C PHE A 297 -26.32 -2.75 -13.59
N SER A 298 -27.57 -2.51 -13.22
CA SER A 298 -28.60 -2.21 -14.20
C SER A 298 -29.58 -1.16 -13.68
N ALA A 299 -30.26 -0.46 -14.60
CA ALA A 299 -31.26 0.53 -14.24
C ALA A 299 -32.44 -0.09 -13.47
N GLU A 300 -32.81 -1.35 -13.82
CA GLU A 300 -33.96 -2.01 -13.21
C GLU A 300 -33.63 -2.67 -11.87
N LYS A 301 -32.43 -3.26 -11.73
CA LYS A 301 -32.06 -4.08 -10.55
C LYS A 301 -31.09 -3.39 -9.61
N GLY A 302 -30.51 -2.26 -10.04
CA GLY A 302 -29.46 -1.56 -9.30
C GLY A 302 -28.17 -2.37 -9.25
N PHE A 303 -27.48 -2.34 -8.13
CA PHE A 303 -26.25 -3.09 -7.89
C PHE A 303 -26.55 -4.55 -7.52
N LEU A 304 -25.85 -5.46 -8.17
CA LEU A 304 -25.94 -6.89 -7.88
C LEU A 304 -24.55 -7.44 -7.53
N LEU A 305 -24.47 -8.14 -6.41
CA LEU A 305 -23.33 -8.96 -6.01
C LEU A 305 -23.72 -10.45 -6.14
N ASN A 306 -22.96 -11.20 -6.92
CA ASN A 306 -23.25 -12.61 -7.21
C ASN A 306 -24.68 -12.85 -7.71
N GLY A 307 -25.16 -11.96 -8.58
CA GLY A 307 -26.51 -12.00 -9.14
C GLY A 307 -27.66 -11.62 -8.19
N LYS A 308 -27.35 -11.28 -6.93
CA LYS A 308 -28.35 -10.83 -5.94
C LYS A 308 -28.33 -9.30 -5.81
N SER A 309 -29.48 -8.67 -6.00
CA SER A 309 -29.62 -7.24 -5.79
C SER A 309 -29.44 -6.89 -4.32
N MET A 310 -28.67 -5.83 -4.06
CA MET A 310 -28.49 -5.33 -2.70
C MET A 310 -28.38 -3.81 -2.67
N LYS A 311 -28.75 -3.22 -1.55
CA LYS A 311 -28.57 -1.79 -1.30
C LYS A 311 -27.26 -1.55 -0.58
N LEU A 312 -26.51 -0.56 -1.04
CA LEU A 312 -25.32 -0.07 -0.35
C LEU A 312 -25.76 0.78 0.84
N LYS A 313 -25.38 0.34 2.04
CA LYS A 313 -25.62 1.03 3.30
C LYS A 313 -24.28 1.46 3.86
N GLY A 314 -23.99 2.74 3.87
CA GLY A 314 -22.68 3.22 4.28
C GLY A 314 -22.52 4.71 4.26
N GLY A 315 -21.29 5.16 4.30
CA GLY A 315 -20.91 6.55 4.27
C GLY A 315 -19.52 6.77 3.70
N CYS A 316 -19.11 8.02 3.66
CA CYS A 316 -17.73 8.38 3.31
C CYS A 316 -16.82 8.15 4.52
N VAL A 317 -15.60 7.72 4.23
CA VAL A 317 -14.51 7.63 5.20
C VAL A 317 -13.30 8.38 4.65
N HIS A 318 -12.59 9.07 5.54
CA HIS A 318 -11.28 9.60 5.25
C HIS A 318 -10.20 8.66 5.82
N HIS A 319 -8.96 8.94 5.49
CA HIS A 319 -7.81 8.12 5.88
C HIS A 319 -7.39 8.29 7.35
N ASP A 320 -7.91 9.31 8.05
CA ASP A 320 -7.55 9.59 9.45
C ASP A 320 -8.16 8.59 10.45
N ASN A 321 -7.53 8.49 11.60
CA ASN A 321 -7.86 7.59 12.70
C ASN A 321 -8.14 8.35 14.01
N GLY A 322 -8.87 9.46 13.93
CA GLY A 322 -9.25 10.28 15.08
C GLY A 322 -8.04 10.85 15.80
N LEU A 323 -7.84 10.51 17.08
CA LEU A 323 -6.73 11.03 17.89
C LEU A 323 -5.34 10.61 17.41
N LEU A 324 -5.24 9.60 16.56
CA LEU A 324 -3.99 9.17 15.94
C LEU A 324 -3.63 10.00 14.70
N GLY A 325 -4.49 10.94 14.32
CA GLY A 325 -4.31 11.69 13.10
C GLY A 325 -4.37 10.80 11.86
N ALA A 326 -3.49 11.05 10.90
CA ALA A 326 -3.37 10.25 9.70
C ALA A 326 -2.54 8.97 9.90
N ALA A 327 -1.87 8.80 11.04
CA ALA A 327 -1.05 7.61 11.28
C ALA A 327 -1.86 6.32 11.13
N ALA A 328 -1.57 5.56 10.07
CA ALA A 328 -2.31 4.37 9.68
C ALA A 328 -1.79 3.14 10.45
N ILE A 329 -2.12 3.10 11.74
CA ILE A 329 -1.82 1.96 12.60
C ILE A 329 -2.78 0.82 12.23
N ASP A 330 -2.27 -0.36 11.92
CA ASP A 330 -3.03 -1.52 11.42
C ASP A 330 -4.29 -1.80 12.25
N ARG A 331 -4.16 -1.87 13.57
CA ARG A 331 -5.29 -2.13 14.45
C ARG A 331 -6.34 -1.01 14.42
N ALA A 332 -5.95 0.24 14.18
CA ALA A 332 -6.88 1.36 14.04
C ALA A 332 -7.65 1.29 12.72
N GLU A 333 -6.96 0.94 11.64
CA GLU A 333 -7.57 0.72 10.32
C GLU A 333 -8.61 -0.40 10.37
N GLU A 334 -8.25 -1.55 10.93
CA GLU A 334 -9.17 -2.69 11.12
C GLU A 334 -10.36 -2.34 12.01
N ARG A 335 -10.09 -1.69 13.16
CA ARG A 335 -11.15 -1.26 14.10
C ARG A 335 -12.16 -0.32 13.43
N LYS A 336 -11.72 0.55 12.53
CA LYS A 336 -12.59 1.42 11.74
C LYS A 336 -13.61 0.60 10.95
N VAL A 337 -13.16 -0.45 10.26
CA VAL A 337 -14.04 -1.36 9.50
C VAL A 337 -14.96 -2.15 10.42
N GLU A 338 -14.43 -2.70 11.54
CA GLU A 338 -15.23 -3.42 12.54
C GLU A 338 -16.39 -2.57 13.08
N LEU A 339 -16.11 -1.32 13.45
CA LEU A 339 -17.12 -0.40 13.98
C LEU A 339 -18.21 -0.09 12.96
N MET A 340 -17.83 0.12 11.69
CA MET A 340 -18.79 0.33 10.63
C MET A 340 -19.65 -0.90 10.39
N LYS A 341 -19.07 -2.10 10.36
CA LYS A 341 -19.82 -3.38 10.26
C LYS A 341 -20.78 -3.54 11.43
N ALA A 342 -20.33 -3.31 12.65
CA ALA A 342 -21.17 -3.41 13.86
C ALA A 342 -22.35 -2.44 13.84
N ASN A 343 -22.24 -1.31 13.13
CA ASN A 343 -23.32 -0.34 12.94
C ASN A 343 -24.15 -0.60 11.68
N GLY A 344 -24.02 -1.77 11.05
CA GLY A 344 -24.85 -2.19 9.93
C GLY A 344 -24.42 -1.68 8.56
N TYR A 345 -23.22 -1.14 8.44
CA TYR A 345 -22.65 -0.76 7.14
C TYR A 345 -22.26 -2.01 6.35
N ASN A 346 -22.48 -1.98 5.05
CA ASN A 346 -21.97 -2.99 4.12
C ASN A 346 -21.10 -2.38 3.01
N ALA A 347 -21.00 -1.05 2.98
CA ALA A 347 -20.21 -0.33 1.98
C ALA A 347 -19.62 0.96 2.56
N VAL A 348 -18.47 1.35 2.03
CA VAL A 348 -17.82 2.65 2.30
C VAL A 348 -17.35 3.29 1.00
N ARG A 349 -17.31 4.61 0.99
CA ARG A 349 -16.66 5.41 -0.04
C ARG A 349 -15.40 6.04 0.55
N CYS A 350 -14.25 5.68 0.01
CA CYS A 350 -12.97 6.23 0.44
C CYS A 350 -12.79 7.62 -0.18
N ALA A 351 -13.16 8.64 0.57
CA ALA A 351 -13.21 10.03 0.10
C ALA A 351 -11.93 10.77 0.50
N HIS A 352 -11.20 11.35 -0.41
CA HIS A 352 -11.32 11.31 -1.87
C HIS A 352 -9.98 10.84 -2.45
N ASN A 353 -9.40 9.82 -1.87
CA ASN A 353 -8.03 9.36 -2.11
C ASN A 353 -7.87 7.89 -1.77
N GLN A 354 -6.74 7.33 -2.16
CA GLN A 354 -6.36 5.96 -1.88
C GLN A 354 -6.19 5.71 -0.37
N VAL A 355 -6.72 4.59 0.10
CA VAL A 355 -6.57 4.13 1.49
C VAL A 355 -5.35 3.21 1.66
N SER A 356 -5.03 2.83 2.90
CA SER A 356 -3.97 1.86 3.20
C SER A 356 -4.34 0.47 2.68
N GLU A 357 -3.32 -0.35 2.37
CA GLU A 357 -3.53 -1.76 2.04
C GLU A 357 -4.23 -2.48 3.19
N TYR A 358 -3.82 -2.20 4.43
CA TYR A 358 -4.40 -2.85 5.61
C TYR A 358 -5.90 -2.55 5.81
N PHE A 359 -6.36 -1.34 5.45
CA PHE A 359 -7.78 -1.03 5.44
C PHE A 359 -8.54 -1.88 4.40
N LEU A 360 -7.98 -2.06 3.21
CA LEU A 360 -8.57 -2.90 2.16
C LEU A 360 -8.56 -4.38 2.56
N ASP A 361 -7.46 -4.87 3.13
CA ASP A 361 -7.37 -6.23 3.69
C ASP A 361 -8.44 -6.47 4.76
N ALA A 362 -8.68 -5.48 5.63
CA ALA A 362 -9.75 -5.55 6.62
C ALA A 362 -11.15 -5.57 5.95
N CYS A 363 -11.36 -4.77 4.90
CA CYS A 363 -12.60 -4.78 4.13
C CYS A 363 -12.84 -6.14 3.45
N ASP A 364 -11.80 -6.72 2.90
CA ASP A 364 -11.86 -8.05 2.27
C ASP A 364 -12.24 -9.14 3.28
N ARG A 365 -11.61 -9.15 4.46
CA ARG A 365 -11.83 -10.17 5.50
C ARG A 365 -13.16 -10.00 6.24
N LEU A 366 -13.62 -8.76 6.41
CA LEU A 366 -14.83 -8.44 7.16
C LEU A 366 -16.06 -8.26 6.26
N GLY A 367 -15.91 -8.29 4.95
CA GLY A 367 -17.01 -8.16 4.00
C GLY A 367 -17.57 -6.74 3.91
N MET A 368 -16.72 -5.73 3.72
CA MET A 368 -17.11 -4.35 3.49
C MET A 368 -16.85 -3.99 2.03
N LEU A 369 -17.86 -3.57 1.29
CA LEU A 369 -17.69 -3.08 -0.08
C LEU A 369 -17.04 -1.70 -0.10
N VAL A 370 -16.17 -1.45 -1.08
CA VAL A 370 -15.39 -0.23 -1.17
C VAL A 370 -15.59 0.46 -2.52
N ILE A 371 -15.98 1.73 -2.47
CA ILE A 371 -15.85 2.67 -3.58
C ILE A 371 -14.52 3.38 -3.36
N HIS A 372 -13.54 3.09 -4.21
CA HIS A 372 -12.16 3.55 -4.06
C HIS A 372 -11.91 4.75 -4.97
N GLU A 373 -11.59 5.90 -4.40
CA GLU A 373 -11.30 7.12 -5.14
C GLU A 373 -9.79 7.35 -5.22
N THR A 374 -9.34 7.96 -6.32
CA THR A 374 -7.91 8.22 -6.55
C THR A 374 -7.55 9.66 -6.19
N PHE A 375 -8.31 10.66 -6.69
CA PHE A 375 -7.96 12.07 -6.55
C PHE A 375 -9.17 12.91 -6.13
N ASP A 376 -8.95 13.82 -5.16
CA ASP A 376 -9.91 14.90 -4.90
C ASP A 376 -9.77 16.05 -5.91
N GLN A 377 -8.53 16.39 -6.24
CA GLN A 377 -8.20 17.47 -7.16
C GLN A 377 -7.76 16.89 -8.50
N TRP A 378 -8.26 17.52 -9.56
CA TRP A 378 -7.96 17.19 -10.95
C TRP A 378 -7.22 18.36 -11.61
N GLN A 379 -7.33 18.57 -12.90
CA GLN A 379 -6.72 19.71 -13.62
C GLN A 379 -7.19 21.06 -13.10
N LYS A 380 -8.44 21.15 -12.63
CA LYS A 380 -8.97 22.39 -12.07
C LYS A 380 -8.67 22.47 -10.57
N ALA A 381 -7.98 23.52 -10.18
CA ALA A 381 -7.66 23.81 -8.79
C ALA A 381 -8.93 23.90 -7.92
N LYS A 382 -8.87 23.29 -6.73
CA LYS A 382 -9.79 23.52 -5.62
C LYS A 382 -9.13 24.37 -4.54
N ARG A 383 -7.80 24.28 -4.44
CA ARG A 383 -6.92 25.09 -3.58
C ARG A 383 -5.64 25.46 -4.35
N GLU A 384 -4.91 26.46 -3.86
CA GLU A 384 -3.76 27.04 -4.57
C GLU A 384 -2.60 26.06 -4.73
N GLN A 385 -2.31 25.29 -3.67
CA GLN A 385 -1.18 24.36 -3.63
C GLN A 385 -1.60 22.89 -3.72
N ASP A 386 -2.83 22.61 -4.21
CA ASP A 386 -3.31 21.23 -4.31
C ASP A 386 -2.73 20.48 -5.53
N TYR A 387 -3.11 19.21 -5.66
CA TYR A 387 -2.59 18.29 -6.66
C TYR A 387 -2.77 18.72 -8.12
N HIS A 388 -3.66 19.70 -8.41
CA HIS A 388 -3.84 20.23 -9.78
C HIS A 388 -2.54 20.69 -10.43
N GLN A 389 -1.56 21.15 -9.62
CA GLN A 389 -0.26 21.61 -10.11
C GLN A 389 0.56 20.49 -10.75
N PHE A 390 0.27 19.25 -10.39
CA PHE A 390 1.01 18.05 -10.80
C PHE A 390 0.17 17.12 -11.66
N PHE A 391 -1.13 17.38 -11.80
CA PHE A 391 -2.10 16.45 -12.36
C PHE A 391 -1.71 15.97 -13.77
N ASP A 392 -1.37 16.87 -14.65
CA ASP A 392 -1.06 16.54 -16.06
C ASP A 392 0.22 15.70 -16.19
N GLU A 393 1.17 15.83 -15.27
CA GLU A 393 2.44 15.10 -15.28
C GLU A 393 2.35 13.75 -14.54
N TRP A 394 1.58 13.69 -13.45
CA TRP A 394 1.65 12.57 -12.49
C TRP A 394 0.41 11.67 -12.44
N SER A 395 -0.74 12.15 -12.89
CA SER A 395 -2.02 11.45 -12.66
C SER A 395 -2.07 10.05 -13.28
N ASP A 396 -1.50 9.85 -14.46
CA ASP A 396 -1.46 8.54 -15.11
C ASP A 396 -0.64 7.54 -14.29
N TRP A 397 0.50 7.98 -13.76
CA TRP A 397 1.35 7.15 -12.92
C TRP A 397 0.66 6.82 -11.59
N ASP A 398 0.11 7.82 -10.91
CA ASP A 398 -0.59 7.66 -9.64
C ASP A 398 -1.80 6.73 -9.77
N LEU A 399 -2.58 6.89 -10.85
CA LEU A 399 -3.72 6.01 -11.15
C LEU A 399 -3.26 4.57 -11.42
N ALA A 400 -2.24 4.40 -12.24
CA ALA A 400 -1.70 3.08 -12.56
C ALA A 400 -1.16 2.38 -11.30
N ALA A 401 -0.42 3.09 -10.45
CA ALA A 401 0.10 2.56 -9.18
C ALA A 401 -1.05 2.10 -8.26
N SER A 402 -2.10 2.92 -8.12
CA SER A 402 -3.30 2.59 -7.33
C SER A 402 -3.98 1.31 -7.85
N VAL A 403 -4.28 1.27 -9.15
CA VAL A 403 -4.96 0.12 -9.75
C VAL A 403 -4.12 -1.15 -9.64
N ARG A 404 -2.83 -1.08 -9.93
CA ARG A 404 -1.93 -2.25 -9.85
C ARG A 404 -1.80 -2.78 -8.42
N ARG A 405 -1.72 -1.89 -7.44
CA ARG A 405 -1.68 -2.27 -6.03
C ARG A 405 -2.94 -2.99 -5.59
N ASP A 406 -4.13 -2.47 -5.97
CA ASP A 406 -5.39 -2.79 -5.29
C ASP A 406 -6.34 -3.70 -6.10
N ARG A 407 -6.05 -3.99 -7.38
CA ARG A 407 -6.97 -4.72 -8.27
C ARG A 407 -7.34 -6.14 -7.84
N ASN A 408 -6.60 -6.74 -6.90
CA ASN A 408 -6.88 -8.07 -6.38
C ASN A 408 -7.86 -8.07 -5.18
N HIS A 409 -8.21 -6.89 -4.62
CA HIS A 409 -9.13 -6.80 -3.50
C HIS A 409 -10.59 -7.02 -3.94
N PRO A 410 -11.26 -8.11 -3.50
CA PRO A 410 -12.66 -8.37 -3.87
C PRO A 410 -13.64 -7.36 -3.27
N SER A 411 -13.27 -6.65 -2.22
CA SER A 411 -14.10 -5.60 -1.61
C SER A 411 -14.31 -4.39 -2.53
N ILE A 412 -13.36 -4.08 -3.41
CA ILE A 412 -13.46 -2.93 -4.31
C ILE A 412 -14.49 -3.21 -5.42
N ILE A 413 -15.49 -2.34 -5.50
CA ILE A 413 -16.59 -2.46 -6.47
C ILE A 413 -16.62 -1.31 -7.49
N MET A 414 -15.86 -0.22 -7.23
CA MET A 414 -15.79 0.94 -8.10
C MET A 414 -14.53 1.73 -7.79
#